data_65b6e9c3f60388c3f2023ab6a015c721
#
_entry.id   65b6e9c3f60388c3f2023ab6a015c721
#
_cell.length_a   1.000
_cell.length_b   1.000
_cell.length_c   1.000
_cell.angle_alpha   90.00
_cell.angle_beta   90.00
_cell.angle_gamma   90.00
#
_symmetry.space_group_name_H-M   'P 1'
#
loop_
_entity.id
_entity.type
_entity.pdbx_description
1 polymer ?
#
loop_
_entity_poly.entity_id
_entity_poly.type
_entity_poly.pdbx_seq_one_letter_code
_entity_poly.pdbx_strand_id
1 'polypeptide(L)'
;MRFGSSCNYSYHRCVKYIEMNKKRLLYLDNLKVCLTVLVIFHHAGQAYGDGGDWAYHPNNPAEFMPWIWHFFSVNAAFFMGLFFLISGYFVPTSFDKQGVKVFVQKKLIRLGIPLLLMGGLISVLSGKPEIGHMWYIESLLVFCLIYALVRQFCKPFDGECSSKTTIISLLIFGGVMGIGSYFIRQVSPQDHWIWPFGIIPLPMEPAHYLQYVMMFVIGILARRFAWLEKMSNTTGALSLAIGCALALGIYLRDGGAWNDFVTEWFGIYESFLCVFICFGLLWLFRERGNWDSKFWQWCAAQSYGAYIFHLLLMIVLQYATDGIWMGAFGKFMFIGIITTICSFVLTWLVRLIPKAKKVL
;
A
#
# COMPACT_ATOMS: atom_id res chain seq x y z
N MET A 1 24.60 39.87 -28.54
CA MET A 1 24.40 38.42 -28.69
C MET A 1 24.59 37.78 -27.34
N ARG A 2 23.48 37.38 -26.68
CA ARG A 2 23.50 36.58 -25.42
C ARG A 2 22.82 35.27 -25.71
N PHE A 3 23.59 34.27 -26.13
CA PHE A 3 23.15 32.87 -26.26
C PHE A 3 24.05 32.02 -25.33
N GLY A 4 23.80 32.02 -24.05
CA GLY A 4 24.63 31.26 -23.12
C GLY A 4 23.94 30.73 -21.87
N SER A 5 22.74 31.18 -21.55
CA SER A 5 22.13 30.88 -20.24
C SER A 5 21.11 29.73 -20.23
N SER A 6 20.47 29.39 -21.35
CA SER A 6 19.46 28.35 -21.42
C SER A 6 20.03 26.91 -21.46
N CYS A 7 21.22 26.75 -22.08
CA CYS A 7 21.86 25.43 -22.24
C CYS A 7 22.43 24.90 -20.91
N ASN A 8 22.99 25.77 -20.06
CA ASN A 8 23.52 25.40 -18.75
C ASN A 8 22.42 24.99 -17.76
N TYR A 9 21.25 25.64 -17.82
CA TYR A 9 20.14 25.32 -16.98
C TYR A 9 19.55 23.92 -17.28
N SER A 10 19.47 23.57 -18.57
CA SER A 10 19.03 22.26 -19.05
C SER A 10 20.00 21.13 -18.64
N TYR A 11 21.32 21.40 -18.73
CA TYR A 11 22.36 20.43 -18.36
C TYR A 11 22.38 20.15 -16.85
N HIS A 12 22.36 21.17 -16.01
CA HIS A 12 22.30 21.00 -14.55
C HIS A 12 21.04 20.26 -14.11
N ARG A 13 19.92 20.45 -14.79
CA ARG A 13 18.67 19.75 -14.53
C ARG A 13 18.75 18.28 -14.94
N CYS A 14 19.32 17.96 -16.11
CA CYS A 14 19.58 16.59 -16.54
C CYS A 14 20.52 15.86 -15.58
N VAL A 15 21.59 16.48 -15.14
CA VAL A 15 22.53 15.88 -14.18
C VAL A 15 21.85 15.63 -12.84
N LYS A 16 21.10 16.60 -12.30
CA LYS A 16 20.35 16.44 -11.04
C LYS A 16 19.24 15.37 -11.14
N TYR A 17 18.55 15.30 -12.29
CA TYR A 17 17.56 14.25 -12.56
C TYR A 17 18.21 12.87 -12.69
N ILE A 18 19.40 12.79 -13.30
CA ILE A 18 20.18 11.55 -13.43
C ILE A 18 20.73 11.12 -12.06
N GLU A 19 21.21 12.04 -11.22
CA GLU A 19 21.70 11.76 -9.87
C GLU A 19 20.57 11.32 -8.94
N MET A 20 19.41 11.99 -8.96
CA MET A 20 18.21 11.56 -8.23
C MET A 20 17.72 10.17 -8.67
N ASN A 21 17.90 9.82 -9.95
CA ASN A 21 17.55 8.52 -10.48
C ASN A 21 18.54 7.40 -10.14
N LYS A 22 19.77 7.73 -9.74
CA LYS A 22 20.79 6.75 -9.33
C LYS A 22 20.76 6.47 -7.82
N LYS A 23 20.32 7.41 -7.01
CA LYS A 23 20.31 7.24 -5.55
C LYS A 23 19.10 6.39 -5.14
N ARG A 24 19.36 5.30 -4.46
CA ARG A 24 18.32 4.47 -3.84
C ARG A 24 17.59 5.30 -2.79
N LEU A 25 16.25 5.34 -2.85
CA LEU A 25 15.44 6.07 -1.88
C LEU A 25 15.17 5.17 -0.67
N LEU A 26 16.17 5.08 0.21
CA LEU A 26 16.16 4.18 1.38
C LEU A 26 14.91 4.38 2.24
N TYR A 27 14.48 5.62 2.45
CA TYR A 27 13.31 5.91 3.27
C TYR A 27 12.02 5.28 2.72
N LEU A 28 11.85 5.21 1.38
CA LEU A 28 10.69 4.54 0.77
C LEU A 28 10.81 3.02 0.88
N ASP A 29 12.02 2.48 0.78
CA ASP A 29 12.25 1.05 0.97
C ASP A 29 11.98 0.64 2.42
N ASN A 30 12.45 1.43 3.39
CA ASN A 30 12.22 1.20 4.81
C ASN A 30 10.74 1.36 5.19
N LEU A 31 10.05 2.36 4.61
CA LEU A 31 8.61 2.52 4.78
C LEU A 31 7.84 1.30 4.26
N LYS A 32 8.20 0.75 3.09
CA LYS A 32 7.59 -0.49 2.57
C LYS A 32 7.79 -1.68 3.51
N VAL A 33 8.96 -1.81 4.14
CA VAL A 33 9.19 -2.87 5.15
C VAL A 33 8.22 -2.72 6.31
N CYS A 34 8.12 -1.51 6.89
CA CYS A 34 7.19 -1.25 8.00
C CYS A 34 5.73 -1.51 7.61
N LEU A 35 5.33 -1.09 6.40
CA LEU A 35 3.99 -1.36 5.88
C LEU A 35 3.73 -2.85 5.67
N THR A 36 4.72 -3.62 5.19
CA THR A 36 4.60 -5.07 5.04
C THR A 36 4.39 -5.75 6.38
N VAL A 37 5.14 -5.35 7.41
CA VAL A 37 4.94 -5.84 8.78
C VAL A 37 3.55 -5.47 9.28
N LEU A 38 3.10 -4.23 9.05
CA LEU A 38 1.75 -3.79 9.43
C LEU A 38 0.65 -4.61 8.76
N VAL A 39 0.79 -4.95 7.47
CA VAL A 39 -0.14 -5.85 6.75
C VAL A 39 -0.17 -7.23 7.39
N ILE A 40 0.98 -7.79 7.75
CA ILE A 40 1.05 -9.10 8.42
C ILE A 40 0.31 -9.05 9.76
N PHE A 41 0.53 -8.02 10.58
CA PHE A 41 -0.20 -7.85 11.83
C PHE A 41 -1.69 -7.59 11.63
N HIS A 42 -2.07 -6.82 10.60
CA HIS A 42 -3.49 -6.63 10.27
C HIS A 42 -4.18 -7.97 10.01
N HIS A 43 -3.61 -8.81 9.18
CA HIS A 43 -4.15 -10.14 8.90
C HIS A 43 -4.06 -11.08 10.11
N ALA A 44 -3.00 -11.00 10.92
CA ALA A 44 -2.91 -11.80 12.14
C ALA A 44 -4.05 -11.53 13.13
N GLY A 45 -4.52 -10.29 13.17
CA GLY A 45 -5.64 -9.88 14.03
C GLY A 45 -7.00 -10.37 13.56
N GLN A 46 -7.20 -10.60 12.26
CA GLN A 46 -8.52 -10.95 11.69
C GLN A 46 -9.12 -12.22 12.31
N ALA A 47 -8.29 -13.19 12.70
CA ALA A 47 -8.75 -14.40 13.38
C ALA A 47 -9.31 -14.14 14.79
N TYR A 48 -8.94 -13.04 15.43
CA TYR A 48 -9.23 -12.72 16.84
C TYR A 48 -10.19 -11.55 17.02
N GLY A 49 -10.83 -11.08 15.93
CA GLY A 49 -11.81 -9.98 15.93
C GLY A 49 -12.78 -10.08 14.77
N ASP A 50 -13.69 -9.11 14.65
CA ASP A 50 -14.62 -9.00 13.51
C ASP A 50 -13.89 -8.48 12.27
N GLY A 51 -12.95 -9.29 11.74
CA GLY A 51 -12.10 -8.97 10.61
C GLY A 51 -12.61 -9.48 9.25
N GLY A 52 -13.88 -9.85 9.13
CA GLY A 52 -14.47 -10.41 7.92
C GLY A 52 -14.31 -11.94 7.79
N ASP A 53 -14.46 -12.46 6.58
CA ASP A 53 -14.36 -13.89 6.29
C ASP A 53 -12.88 -14.35 6.36
N TRP A 54 -12.50 -14.95 7.49
CA TRP A 54 -11.15 -15.45 7.74
C TRP A 54 -11.14 -16.98 7.80
N ALA A 55 -10.10 -17.61 7.24
CA ALA A 55 -10.03 -19.07 7.09
C ALA A 55 -9.87 -19.84 8.43
N TYR A 56 -9.51 -19.16 9.51
CA TYR A 56 -9.35 -19.74 10.85
C TYR A 56 -10.11 -18.92 11.88
N HIS A 57 -10.85 -19.60 12.73
CA HIS A 57 -11.50 -19.04 13.91
C HIS A 57 -11.05 -19.81 15.15
N PRO A 58 -10.63 -19.14 16.24
CA PRO A 58 -10.21 -19.81 17.46
C PRO A 58 -11.40 -20.58 18.08
N ASN A 59 -11.12 -21.79 18.55
CA ASN A 59 -12.12 -22.62 19.25
C ASN A 59 -12.50 -22.04 20.63
N ASN A 60 -11.61 -21.22 21.22
CA ASN A 60 -11.85 -20.60 22.52
C ASN A 60 -12.42 -19.18 22.35
N PRO A 61 -13.69 -18.91 22.72
CA PRO A 61 -14.28 -17.57 22.65
C PRO A 61 -13.53 -16.49 23.43
N ALA A 62 -12.75 -16.87 24.47
CA ALA A 62 -11.93 -15.92 25.23
C ALA A 62 -10.72 -15.38 24.43
N GLU A 63 -10.47 -15.90 23.24
CA GLU A 63 -9.46 -15.38 22.31
C GLU A 63 -10.02 -14.29 21.39
N PHE A 64 -11.24 -13.85 21.56
CA PHE A 64 -11.84 -12.75 20.81
C PHE A 64 -11.52 -11.39 21.45
N MET A 65 -11.14 -10.41 20.60
CA MET A 65 -10.78 -9.04 20.99
C MET A 65 -11.73 -8.04 20.32
N PRO A 66 -12.83 -7.63 20.96
CA PRO A 66 -13.78 -6.69 20.34
C PRO A 66 -13.17 -5.36 19.90
N TRP A 67 -12.17 -4.87 20.65
CA TRP A 67 -11.53 -3.57 20.38
C TRP A 67 -10.60 -3.55 19.17
N ILE A 68 -10.19 -4.71 18.61
CA ILE A 68 -9.21 -4.78 17.51
C ILE A 68 -9.76 -4.20 16.20
N TRP A 69 -11.08 -4.04 16.07
CA TRP A 69 -11.68 -3.42 14.89
C TRP A 69 -11.20 -1.98 14.66
N HIS A 70 -10.83 -1.24 15.72
CA HIS A 70 -10.24 0.09 15.58
C HIS A 70 -8.90 0.03 14.84
N PHE A 71 -8.07 -0.96 15.18
CA PHE A 71 -6.81 -1.22 14.50
C PHE A 71 -7.04 -1.55 13.01
N PHE A 72 -8.05 -2.36 12.70
CA PHE A 72 -8.40 -2.67 11.31
C PHE A 72 -8.87 -1.42 10.56
N SER A 73 -9.77 -0.65 11.14
CA SER A 73 -10.33 0.56 10.50
C SER A 73 -9.25 1.60 10.20
N VAL A 74 -8.33 1.85 11.14
CA VAL A 74 -7.22 2.79 10.89
C VAL A 74 -6.28 2.27 9.82
N ASN A 75 -5.89 1.00 9.86
CA ASN A 75 -4.97 0.44 8.89
C ASN A 75 -5.57 0.39 7.48
N ALA A 76 -6.81 -0.13 7.35
CA ALA A 76 -7.51 -0.23 6.08
C ALA A 76 -7.62 1.15 5.40
N ALA A 77 -7.84 2.20 6.19
CA ALA A 77 -7.96 3.55 5.68
C ALA A 77 -6.74 4.04 4.90
N PHE A 78 -5.52 3.61 5.24
CA PHE A 78 -4.33 4.23 4.62
C PHE A 78 -3.29 3.27 4.03
N PHE A 79 -3.09 2.06 4.60
CA PHE A 79 -1.90 1.26 4.28
C PHE A 79 -1.85 0.81 2.81
N MET A 80 -2.98 0.40 2.23
CA MET A 80 -3.04 0.01 0.82
C MET A 80 -2.95 1.23 -0.10
N GLY A 81 -3.60 2.34 0.27
CA GLY A 81 -3.45 3.62 -0.42
C GLY A 81 -1.98 4.07 -0.49
N LEU A 82 -1.23 3.92 0.62
CA LEU A 82 0.19 4.26 0.66
C LEU A 82 1.05 3.32 -0.19
N PHE A 83 0.74 2.02 -0.23
CA PHE A 83 1.40 1.10 -1.15
C PHE A 83 1.16 1.46 -2.62
N PHE A 84 -0.06 1.86 -3.00
CA PHE A 84 -0.37 2.32 -4.35
C PHE A 84 0.35 3.63 -4.67
N LEU A 85 0.40 4.59 -3.74
CA LEU A 85 1.15 5.84 -3.91
C LEU A 85 2.64 5.58 -4.15
N ILE A 86 3.28 4.76 -3.30
CA ILE A 86 4.71 4.42 -3.45
C ILE A 86 4.94 3.67 -4.77
N SER A 87 4.05 2.76 -5.14
CA SER A 87 4.15 2.03 -6.41
C SER A 87 4.03 2.98 -7.60
N GLY A 88 3.04 3.89 -7.60
CA GLY A 88 2.86 4.93 -8.60
C GLY A 88 4.08 5.84 -8.71
N TYR A 89 4.72 6.17 -7.60
CA TYR A 89 5.93 7.00 -7.58
C TYR A 89 7.10 6.38 -8.39
N PHE A 90 7.25 5.06 -8.38
CA PHE A 90 8.32 4.39 -9.10
C PHE A 90 8.00 4.07 -10.57
N VAL A 91 6.72 4.06 -10.96
CA VAL A 91 6.28 3.68 -12.31
C VAL A 91 6.85 4.57 -13.41
N PRO A 92 6.82 5.92 -13.35
CA PRO A 92 7.34 6.78 -14.40
C PRO A 92 8.81 6.51 -14.71
N THR A 93 9.64 6.48 -13.68
CA THR A 93 11.07 6.23 -13.82
C THR A 93 11.39 4.86 -14.43
N SER A 94 10.62 3.85 -14.04
CA SER A 94 10.77 2.49 -14.56
C SER A 94 10.39 2.42 -16.04
N PHE A 95 9.27 3.05 -16.42
CA PHE A 95 8.80 3.09 -17.81
C PHE A 95 9.75 3.87 -18.72
N ASP A 96 10.14 5.09 -18.32
CA ASP A 96 10.99 5.98 -19.12
C ASP A 96 12.36 5.38 -19.39
N LYS A 97 12.91 4.58 -18.46
CA LYS A 97 14.20 3.89 -18.63
C LYS A 97 14.15 2.69 -19.57
N GLN A 98 13.01 2.01 -19.68
CA GLN A 98 12.93 0.68 -20.28
C GLN A 98 12.11 0.65 -21.57
N GLY A 99 11.24 1.63 -21.78
CA GLY A 99 10.24 1.63 -22.84
C GLY A 99 9.12 0.64 -22.58
N VAL A 100 8.06 0.72 -23.38
CA VAL A 100 6.79 -0.01 -23.16
C VAL A 100 6.98 -1.53 -23.11
N LYS A 101 7.67 -2.12 -24.11
CA LYS A 101 7.82 -3.58 -24.24
C LYS A 101 8.49 -4.21 -23.02
N VAL A 102 9.65 -3.66 -22.64
CA VAL A 102 10.44 -4.20 -21.51
C VAL A 102 9.75 -3.93 -20.18
N PHE A 103 9.09 -2.76 -20.04
CA PHE A 103 8.30 -2.44 -18.84
C PHE A 103 7.16 -3.43 -18.64
N VAL A 104 6.31 -3.65 -19.67
CA VAL A 104 5.18 -4.60 -19.60
C VAL A 104 5.68 -6.01 -19.30
N GLN A 105 6.70 -6.50 -20.02
CA GLN A 105 7.27 -7.82 -19.78
C GLN A 105 7.74 -8.00 -18.33
N LYS A 106 8.46 -7.02 -17.77
CA LYS A 106 8.91 -7.08 -16.38
C LYS A 106 7.76 -7.05 -15.38
N LYS A 107 6.69 -6.28 -15.67
CA LYS A 107 5.51 -6.26 -14.80
C LYS A 107 4.76 -7.59 -14.82
N LEU A 108 4.58 -8.18 -16.00
CA LEU A 108 3.99 -9.52 -16.13
C LEU A 108 4.80 -10.59 -15.39
N ILE A 109 6.14 -10.56 -15.49
CA ILE A 109 6.99 -11.51 -14.76
C ILE A 109 6.89 -11.28 -13.25
N ARG A 110 7.04 -10.03 -12.79
CA ARG A 110 7.17 -9.74 -11.36
C ARG A 110 5.84 -9.72 -10.60
N LEU A 111 4.75 -9.35 -11.25
CA LEU A 111 3.42 -9.32 -10.64
C LEU A 111 2.53 -10.46 -11.13
N GLY A 112 2.54 -10.75 -12.44
CA GLY A 112 1.68 -11.77 -13.04
C GLY A 112 2.04 -13.19 -12.62
N ILE A 113 3.32 -13.57 -12.59
CA ILE A 113 3.72 -14.94 -12.18
C ILE A 113 3.32 -15.22 -10.71
N PRO A 114 3.66 -14.37 -9.72
CA PRO A 114 3.20 -14.57 -8.34
C PRO A 114 1.68 -14.60 -8.21
N LEU A 115 0.97 -13.72 -8.94
CA LEU A 115 -0.48 -13.69 -8.94
C LEU A 115 -1.07 -15.04 -9.40
N LEU A 116 -0.59 -15.58 -10.51
CA LEU A 116 -1.06 -16.87 -11.04
C LEU A 116 -0.72 -18.04 -10.12
N LEU A 117 0.51 -18.07 -9.60
CA LEU A 117 0.95 -19.20 -8.78
C LEU A 117 0.28 -19.17 -7.39
N MET A 118 0.32 -18.03 -6.71
CA MET A 118 -0.22 -17.91 -5.35
C MET A 118 -1.75 -17.81 -5.37
N GLY A 119 -2.34 -17.01 -6.27
CA GLY A 119 -3.78 -16.94 -6.46
C GLY A 119 -4.38 -18.28 -6.88
N GLY A 120 -3.71 -19.00 -7.79
CA GLY A 120 -4.09 -20.36 -8.15
C GLY A 120 -4.03 -21.33 -6.97
N LEU A 121 -2.98 -21.27 -6.15
CA LEU A 121 -2.86 -22.06 -4.93
C LEU A 121 -3.97 -21.74 -3.92
N ILE A 122 -4.27 -20.47 -3.69
CA ILE A 122 -5.36 -20.04 -2.80
C ILE A 122 -6.69 -20.58 -3.34
N SER A 123 -6.97 -20.43 -4.64
CA SER A 123 -8.20 -20.96 -5.26
C SER A 123 -8.36 -22.48 -5.10
N VAL A 124 -7.26 -23.23 -5.22
CA VAL A 124 -7.29 -24.69 -5.00
C VAL A 124 -7.56 -25.02 -3.53
N LEU A 125 -6.91 -24.31 -2.59
CA LEU A 125 -7.08 -24.58 -1.16
C LEU A 125 -8.46 -24.16 -0.64
N SER A 126 -9.04 -23.08 -1.18
CA SER A 126 -10.38 -22.60 -0.80
C SER A 126 -11.53 -23.34 -1.48
N GLY A 127 -11.22 -24.10 -2.56
CA GLY A 127 -12.25 -24.77 -3.37
C GLY A 127 -13.13 -23.85 -4.22
N LYS A 128 -12.80 -22.55 -4.29
CA LYS A 128 -13.52 -21.52 -5.07
C LYS A 128 -12.54 -20.61 -5.80
N PRO A 129 -12.93 -19.96 -6.92
CA PRO A 129 -12.06 -19.01 -7.60
C PRO A 129 -11.83 -17.79 -6.72
N GLU A 130 -10.73 -17.76 -6.01
CA GLU A 130 -10.37 -16.72 -5.05
C GLU A 130 -8.87 -16.46 -5.09
N ILE A 131 -8.46 -15.20 -4.94
CA ILE A 131 -7.05 -14.81 -4.93
C ILE A 131 -6.59 -14.24 -3.58
N GLY A 132 -7.49 -14.12 -2.60
CA GLY A 132 -7.20 -13.61 -1.26
C GLY A 132 -6.47 -12.26 -1.32
N HIS A 133 -5.44 -12.11 -0.49
CA HIS A 133 -4.63 -10.87 -0.42
C HIS A 133 -3.91 -10.49 -1.72
N MET A 134 -3.88 -11.37 -2.73
CA MET A 134 -3.22 -11.08 -4.01
C MET A 134 -3.97 -10.04 -4.86
N TRP A 135 -5.17 -9.62 -4.47
CA TRP A 135 -5.95 -8.56 -5.12
C TRP A 135 -5.16 -7.24 -5.30
N TYR A 136 -4.26 -6.92 -4.36
CA TYR A 136 -3.40 -5.75 -4.49
C TYR A 136 -2.40 -5.89 -5.65
N ILE A 137 -1.75 -7.04 -5.79
CA ILE A 137 -0.80 -7.31 -6.88
C ILE A 137 -1.52 -7.28 -8.23
N GLU A 138 -2.72 -7.82 -8.29
CA GLU A 138 -3.58 -7.79 -9.45
C GLU A 138 -3.92 -6.33 -9.84
N SER A 139 -4.49 -5.57 -8.93
CA SER A 139 -4.82 -4.15 -9.15
C SER A 139 -3.60 -3.34 -9.57
N LEU A 140 -2.45 -3.58 -8.94
CA LEU A 140 -1.20 -2.92 -9.31
C LEU A 140 -0.74 -3.30 -10.71
N LEU A 141 -0.90 -4.56 -11.12
CA LEU A 141 -0.61 -4.99 -12.48
C LEU A 141 -1.50 -4.27 -13.48
N VAL A 142 -2.81 -4.23 -13.24
CA VAL A 142 -3.78 -3.52 -14.08
C VAL A 142 -3.42 -2.04 -14.19
N PHE A 143 -3.14 -1.35 -13.09
CA PHE A 143 -2.75 0.07 -13.10
C PHE A 143 -1.46 0.31 -13.88
N CYS A 144 -0.47 -0.59 -13.76
CA CYS A 144 0.76 -0.49 -14.53
C CYS A 144 0.52 -0.71 -16.04
N LEU A 145 -0.38 -1.62 -16.44
CA LEU A 145 -0.73 -1.87 -17.84
C LEU A 145 -1.51 -0.69 -18.42
N ILE A 146 -2.48 -0.14 -17.69
CA ILE A 146 -3.20 1.07 -18.08
C ILE A 146 -2.22 2.25 -18.24
N TYR A 147 -1.30 2.44 -17.30
CA TYR A 147 -0.26 3.46 -17.42
C TYR A 147 0.57 3.28 -18.69
N ALA A 148 1.02 2.05 -18.97
CA ALA A 148 1.79 1.76 -20.18
C ALA A 148 1.00 2.04 -21.46
N LEU A 149 -0.29 1.73 -21.48
CA LEU A 149 -1.20 2.02 -22.60
C LEU A 149 -1.36 3.54 -22.81
N VAL A 150 -1.69 4.28 -21.75
CA VAL A 150 -1.86 5.75 -21.82
C VAL A 150 -0.56 6.42 -22.33
N ARG A 151 0.60 5.94 -21.88
CA ARG A 151 1.89 6.49 -22.28
C ARG A 151 2.29 6.22 -23.75
N GLN A 152 1.58 5.35 -24.47
CA GLN A 152 1.75 5.19 -25.91
C GLN A 152 1.11 6.35 -26.70
N PHE A 153 0.04 6.92 -26.16
CA PHE A 153 -0.73 7.99 -26.81
C PHE A 153 -0.41 9.38 -26.24
N CYS A 154 -0.03 9.45 -24.97
CA CYS A 154 0.25 10.69 -24.26
C CYS A 154 1.73 10.83 -23.92
N LYS A 155 2.35 11.93 -24.37
CA LYS A 155 3.69 12.28 -23.89
C LYS A 155 3.66 12.60 -22.39
N PRO A 156 4.77 12.40 -21.66
CA PRO A 156 4.83 12.85 -20.27
C PRO A 156 4.58 14.35 -20.22
N PHE A 157 3.86 14.76 -19.18
CA PHE A 157 3.77 16.17 -18.86
C PHE A 157 5.12 16.61 -18.27
N ASP A 158 5.90 17.33 -19.05
CA ASP A 158 7.24 17.81 -18.68
C ASP A 158 7.22 19.30 -18.28
N GLY A 159 6.04 19.85 -18.01
CA GLY A 159 5.86 21.23 -17.56
C GLY A 159 6.51 21.50 -16.20
N GLU A 160 7.06 22.72 -16.04
CA GLU A 160 7.48 23.22 -14.74
C GLU A 160 6.26 23.44 -13.85
N CYS A 161 5.87 22.47 -13.06
CA CYS A 161 4.94 22.71 -11.98
C CYS A 161 5.73 23.22 -10.77
N SER A 162 5.65 24.53 -10.55
CA SER A 162 6.22 25.18 -9.36
C SER A 162 5.45 24.81 -8.07
N SER A 163 4.38 24.03 -8.17
CA SER A 163 3.53 23.72 -7.04
C SER A 163 4.29 22.89 -6.00
N LYS A 164 4.18 23.33 -4.76
CA LYS A 164 4.65 22.60 -3.57
C LYS A 164 3.47 21.90 -2.95
N THR A 165 3.71 20.74 -2.34
CA THR A 165 2.71 20.10 -1.48
C THR A 165 2.44 21.01 -0.28
N THR A 166 1.19 21.42 -0.10
CA THR A 166 0.73 22.27 1.00
C THR A 166 -0.44 21.60 1.71
N ILE A 167 -0.75 22.04 2.94
CA ILE A 167 -1.93 21.54 3.66
C ILE A 167 -3.20 21.78 2.86
N ILE A 168 -3.32 22.95 2.21
CA ILE A 168 -4.49 23.27 1.38
C ILE A 168 -4.63 22.31 0.21
N SER A 169 -3.53 21.97 -0.49
CA SER A 169 -3.58 20.99 -1.58
C SER A 169 -3.97 19.60 -1.09
N LEU A 170 -3.54 19.19 0.11
CA LEU A 170 -3.93 17.91 0.71
C LEU A 170 -5.39 17.92 1.16
N LEU A 171 -5.90 19.03 1.68
CA LEU A 171 -7.32 19.20 2.02
C LEU A 171 -8.20 19.09 0.76
N ILE A 172 -7.82 19.79 -0.32
CA ILE A 172 -8.55 19.71 -1.59
C ILE A 172 -8.53 18.27 -2.13
N PHE A 173 -7.36 17.62 -2.12
CA PHE A 173 -7.23 16.24 -2.59
C PHE A 173 -8.05 15.26 -1.75
N GLY A 174 -7.99 15.36 -0.42
CA GLY A 174 -8.79 14.56 0.51
C GLY A 174 -10.30 14.82 0.34
N GLY A 175 -10.70 16.08 0.13
CA GLY A 175 -12.09 16.45 -0.13
C GLY A 175 -12.64 15.86 -1.42
N VAL A 176 -11.89 15.98 -2.53
CA VAL A 176 -12.30 15.38 -3.83
C VAL A 176 -12.42 13.87 -3.72
N MET A 177 -11.43 13.22 -3.10
CA MET A 177 -11.44 11.77 -2.88
C MET A 177 -12.60 11.37 -1.96
N GLY A 178 -12.82 12.12 -0.87
CA GLY A 178 -13.88 11.84 0.10
C GLY A 178 -15.28 11.98 -0.47
N ILE A 179 -15.54 13.04 -1.22
CA ILE A 179 -16.83 13.22 -1.91
C ILE A 179 -17.07 12.07 -2.89
N GLY A 180 -16.08 11.72 -3.70
CA GLY A 180 -16.19 10.59 -4.62
C GLY A 180 -16.44 9.26 -3.87
N SER A 181 -15.70 8.99 -2.80
CA SER A 181 -15.90 7.79 -1.97
C SER A 181 -17.28 7.75 -1.31
N TYR A 182 -17.78 8.89 -0.85
CA TYR A 182 -19.12 8.99 -0.28
C TYR A 182 -20.19 8.54 -1.30
N PHE A 183 -20.17 9.07 -2.52
CA PHE A 183 -21.16 8.69 -3.53
C PHE A 183 -21.02 7.24 -3.99
N ILE A 184 -19.81 6.72 -4.13
CA ILE A 184 -19.59 5.31 -4.50
C ILE A 184 -20.20 4.39 -3.44
N ARG A 185 -20.03 4.71 -2.15
CA ARG A 185 -20.56 3.89 -1.05
C ARG A 185 -22.07 3.90 -0.91
N GLN A 186 -22.76 4.89 -1.49
CA GLN A 186 -24.23 4.85 -1.58
C GLN A 186 -24.71 3.74 -2.55
N VAL A 187 -23.87 3.38 -3.55
CA VAL A 187 -24.20 2.36 -4.55
C VAL A 187 -23.53 1.01 -4.20
N SER A 188 -22.32 1.05 -3.72
CA SER A 188 -21.53 -0.13 -3.35
C SER A 188 -20.92 0.09 -1.96
N PRO A 189 -21.57 -0.38 -0.89
CA PRO A 189 -21.05 -0.25 0.46
C PRO A 189 -19.73 -1.02 0.64
N GLN A 190 -19.08 -0.81 1.80
CA GLN A 190 -17.89 -1.58 2.17
C GLN A 190 -18.22 -3.08 2.25
N ASP A 191 -17.20 -3.90 2.05
CA ASP A 191 -17.27 -5.37 2.01
C ASP A 191 -18.14 -5.93 0.87
N HIS A 192 -18.60 -5.07 -0.06
CA HIS A 192 -19.30 -5.49 -1.27
C HIS A 192 -18.30 -5.70 -2.41
N TRP A 193 -17.83 -6.93 -2.54
CA TRP A 193 -16.91 -7.34 -3.59
C TRP A 193 -17.66 -7.69 -4.87
N ILE A 194 -17.23 -7.13 -5.98
CA ILE A 194 -17.76 -7.43 -7.32
C ILE A 194 -16.71 -8.16 -8.16
N TRP A 195 -17.21 -8.93 -9.12
CA TRP A 195 -16.42 -9.71 -10.07
C TRP A 195 -16.73 -9.24 -11.50
N PRO A 196 -16.09 -8.15 -11.97
CA PRO A 196 -16.48 -7.47 -13.21
C PRO A 196 -16.46 -8.38 -14.45
N PHE A 197 -15.62 -9.41 -14.44
CA PHE A 197 -15.47 -10.34 -15.57
C PHE A 197 -15.95 -11.76 -15.27
N GLY A 198 -16.71 -11.96 -14.21
CA GLY A 198 -17.36 -13.22 -13.84
C GLY A 198 -16.40 -14.39 -13.59
N ILE A 199 -15.84 -14.98 -14.65
CA ILE A 199 -15.00 -16.18 -14.60
C ILE A 199 -13.53 -15.85 -14.20
N ILE A 200 -13.06 -14.66 -14.55
CA ILE A 200 -11.70 -14.23 -14.19
C ILE A 200 -11.77 -13.66 -12.78
N PRO A 201 -11.01 -14.21 -11.83
CA PRO A 201 -10.99 -13.69 -10.46
C PRO A 201 -10.26 -12.34 -10.43
N LEU A 202 -10.99 -11.29 -10.72
CA LEU A 202 -10.61 -9.89 -10.56
C LEU A 202 -11.53 -9.29 -9.49
N PRO A 203 -11.38 -9.67 -8.21
CA PRO A 203 -12.20 -9.13 -7.15
C PRO A 203 -11.91 -7.65 -6.99
N MET A 204 -12.96 -6.85 -7.03
CA MET A 204 -12.89 -5.41 -6.84
C MET A 204 -13.88 -5.00 -5.76
N GLU A 205 -13.42 -4.22 -4.81
CA GLU A 205 -14.27 -3.54 -3.83
C GLU A 205 -14.42 -2.06 -4.23
N PRO A 206 -15.50 -1.66 -4.90
CA PRO A 206 -15.64 -0.31 -5.44
C PRO A 206 -15.50 0.78 -4.38
N ALA A 207 -15.92 0.50 -3.16
CA ALA A 207 -15.86 1.42 -2.03
C ALA A 207 -14.45 2.01 -1.77
N HIS A 208 -13.41 1.22 -2.03
CA HIS A 208 -12.01 1.64 -1.84
C HIS A 208 -11.25 1.88 -3.15
N TYR A 209 -11.78 1.42 -4.29
CA TYR A 209 -11.03 1.44 -5.55
C TYR A 209 -10.70 2.84 -6.05
N LEU A 210 -11.60 3.82 -5.81
CA LEU A 210 -11.34 5.23 -6.14
C LEU A 210 -10.10 5.74 -5.40
N GLN A 211 -10.02 5.44 -4.09
CA GLN A 211 -8.86 5.80 -3.26
C GLN A 211 -7.56 5.21 -3.83
N TYR A 212 -7.56 3.94 -4.21
CA TYR A 212 -6.38 3.26 -4.74
C TYR A 212 -5.91 3.85 -6.06
N VAL A 213 -6.85 4.12 -6.98
CA VAL A 213 -6.56 4.79 -8.26
C VAL A 213 -6.00 6.19 -8.03
N MET A 214 -6.66 6.99 -7.19
CA MET A 214 -6.23 8.36 -6.90
C MET A 214 -4.85 8.40 -6.23
N MET A 215 -4.58 7.50 -5.27
CA MET A 215 -3.28 7.41 -4.60
C MET A 215 -2.18 6.95 -5.58
N PHE A 216 -2.45 6.01 -6.47
CA PHE A 216 -1.52 5.61 -7.51
C PHE A 216 -1.19 6.77 -8.48
N VAL A 217 -2.20 7.50 -8.95
CA VAL A 217 -2.03 8.67 -9.83
C VAL A 217 -1.24 9.78 -9.12
N ILE A 218 -1.58 10.08 -7.85
CA ILE A 218 -0.81 11.07 -7.05
C ILE A 218 0.64 10.62 -6.90
N GLY A 219 0.92 9.34 -6.74
CA GLY A 219 2.29 8.81 -6.74
C GLY A 219 3.04 9.13 -8.03
N ILE A 220 2.40 8.92 -9.19
CA ILE A 220 2.96 9.27 -10.51
C ILE A 220 3.28 10.77 -10.59
N LEU A 221 2.33 11.62 -10.20
CA LEU A 221 2.47 13.08 -10.22
C LEU A 221 3.54 13.54 -9.23
N ALA A 222 3.56 12.97 -8.02
CA ALA A 222 4.57 13.26 -7.01
C ALA A 222 6.00 13.00 -7.51
N ARG A 223 6.18 11.93 -8.30
CA ARG A 223 7.47 11.67 -8.96
C ARG A 223 7.79 12.69 -10.06
N ARG A 224 6.81 13.01 -10.90
CA ARG A 224 7.01 13.94 -12.04
C ARG A 224 7.34 15.35 -11.58
N PHE A 225 6.71 15.81 -10.52
CA PHE A 225 6.85 17.19 -10.01
C PHE A 225 7.75 17.30 -8.77
N ALA A 226 8.38 16.22 -8.34
CA ALA A 226 9.21 16.15 -7.13
C ALA A 226 8.48 16.69 -5.88
N TRP A 227 7.21 16.32 -5.71
CA TRP A 227 6.38 16.83 -4.62
C TRP A 227 6.83 16.33 -3.25
N LEU A 228 7.32 15.09 -3.17
CA LEU A 228 7.82 14.54 -1.90
C LEU A 228 9.09 15.27 -1.45
N GLU A 229 9.98 15.58 -2.41
CA GLU A 229 11.23 16.28 -2.15
C GLU A 229 11.00 17.76 -1.79
N LYS A 230 9.96 18.38 -2.36
CA LYS A 230 9.61 19.79 -2.14
C LYS A 230 8.70 20.04 -0.94
N MET A 231 8.16 18.98 -0.33
CA MET A 231 7.28 19.11 0.84
C MET A 231 8.04 19.68 2.03
N SER A 232 7.50 20.78 2.61
CA SER A 232 8.09 21.42 3.78
C SER A 232 7.95 20.57 5.04
N ASN A 233 8.86 20.75 6.01
CA ASN A 233 8.77 20.07 7.29
C ASN A 233 7.47 20.43 8.03
N THR A 234 7.03 21.67 7.93
CA THR A 234 5.75 22.12 8.52
C THR A 234 4.57 21.36 7.92
N THR A 235 4.50 21.27 6.58
CA THR A 235 3.43 20.52 5.91
C THR A 235 3.45 19.05 6.32
N GLY A 236 4.62 18.42 6.35
CA GLY A 236 4.74 17.01 6.75
C GLY A 236 4.36 16.76 8.20
N ALA A 237 4.87 17.57 9.13
CA ALA A 237 4.57 17.43 10.55
C ALA A 237 3.08 17.67 10.86
N LEU A 238 2.47 18.72 10.25
CA LEU A 238 1.04 18.99 10.39
C LEU A 238 0.21 17.84 9.78
N SER A 239 0.61 17.29 8.63
CA SER A 239 -0.07 16.15 8.04
C SER A 239 -0.06 14.94 8.98
N LEU A 240 1.09 14.63 9.58
CA LEU A 240 1.19 13.55 10.54
C LEU A 240 0.31 13.82 11.77
N ALA A 241 0.35 15.02 12.32
CA ALA A 241 -0.45 15.40 13.50
C ALA A 241 -1.96 15.28 13.22
N ILE A 242 -2.43 15.81 12.08
CA ILE A 242 -3.84 15.72 11.66
C ILE A 242 -4.21 14.24 11.44
N GLY A 243 -3.37 13.48 10.74
CA GLY A 243 -3.62 12.05 10.49
C GLY A 243 -3.70 11.24 11.78
N CYS A 244 -2.80 11.48 12.74
CA CYS A 244 -2.85 10.84 14.06
C CYS A 244 -4.11 11.27 14.86
N ALA A 245 -4.52 12.53 14.77
CA ALA A 245 -5.76 12.97 15.42
C ALA A 245 -7.00 12.31 14.83
N LEU A 246 -7.05 12.16 13.50
CA LEU A 246 -8.12 11.40 12.83
C LEU A 246 -8.08 9.91 13.20
N ALA A 247 -6.90 9.29 13.27
CA ALA A 247 -6.77 7.92 13.72
C ALA A 247 -7.26 7.75 15.17
N LEU A 248 -6.88 8.67 16.07
CA LEU A 248 -7.40 8.69 17.45
C LEU A 248 -8.92 8.83 17.47
N GLY A 249 -9.50 9.63 16.59
CA GLY A 249 -10.96 9.78 16.45
C GLY A 249 -11.66 8.44 16.15
N ILE A 250 -11.02 7.50 15.43
CA ILE A 250 -11.55 6.14 15.25
C ILE A 250 -11.55 5.38 16.58
N TYR A 251 -10.48 5.49 17.39
CA TYR A 251 -10.39 4.83 18.69
C TYR A 251 -11.36 5.42 19.75
N LEU A 252 -11.87 6.61 19.53
CA LEU A 252 -12.86 7.25 20.40
C LEU A 252 -14.32 6.97 19.97
N ARG A 253 -14.54 6.03 19.04
CA ARG A 253 -15.88 5.61 18.59
C ARG A 253 -16.43 4.54 19.52
N ASP A 254 -16.98 4.96 20.63
CA ASP A 254 -17.60 4.12 21.67
C ASP A 254 -19.13 4.18 21.68
N GLY A 255 -19.73 4.73 20.62
CA GLY A 255 -21.14 5.03 20.48
C GLY A 255 -21.44 6.52 20.60
N GLY A 256 -22.74 6.87 20.57
CA GLY A 256 -23.22 8.26 20.64
C GLY A 256 -22.96 9.08 19.36
N ALA A 257 -23.21 10.39 19.46
CA ALA A 257 -23.21 11.32 18.32
C ALA A 257 -21.92 11.34 17.49
N TRP A 258 -20.75 11.11 18.11
CA TRP A 258 -19.49 11.02 17.38
C TRP A 258 -19.41 9.77 16.51
N ASN A 259 -19.81 8.62 17.05
CA ASN A 259 -19.87 7.39 16.30
C ASN A 259 -20.83 7.52 15.10
N ASP A 260 -22.01 8.09 15.33
CA ASP A 260 -23.04 8.27 14.30
C ASP A 260 -22.54 9.18 13.19
N PHE A 261 -21.93 10.32 13.55
CA PHE A 261 -21.30 11.24 12.60
C PHE A 261 -20.21 10.54 11.76
N VAL A 262 -19.27 9.85 12.39
CA VAL A 262 -18.19 9.17 11.64
C VAL A 262 -18.75 8.06 10.76
N THR A 263 -19.78 7.34 11.21
CA THR A 263 -20.40 6.27 10.41
C THR A 263 -21.09 6.83 9.17
N GLU A 264 -21.85 7.90 9.31
CA GLU A 264 -22.56 8.53 8.21
C GLU A 264 -21.59 9.10 7.14
N TRP A 265 -20.50 9.74 7.59
CA TRP A 265 -19.54 10.41 6.73
C TRP A 265 -18.25 9.60 6.55
N PHE A 266 -18.28 8.28 6.77
CA PHE A 266 -17.07 7.46 6.84
C PHE A 266 -16.20 7.56 5.57
N GLY A 267 -16.78 7.59 4.38
CA GLY A 267 -16.03 7.74 3.12
C GLY A 267 -15.20 9.02 3.06
N ILE A 268 -15.73 10.12 3.59
CA ILE A 268 -15.02 11.41 3.67
C ILE A 268 -13.95 11.35 4.77
N TYR A 269 -14.33 10.87 5.94
CA TYR A 269 -13.43 10.76 7.09
C TYR A 269 -12.20 9.92 6.79
N GLU A 270 -12.41 8.73 6.24
CA GLU A 270 -11.36 7.80 5.84
C GLU A 270 -10.44 8.39 4.76
N SER A 271 -10.99 9.15 3.80
CA SER A 271 -10.21 9.81 2.76
C SER A 271 -9.24 10.85 3.33
N PHE A 272 -9.69 11.67 4.28
CA PHE A 272 -8.81 12.60 4.98
C PHE A 272 -7.76 11.87 5.82
N LEU A 273 -8.16 10.84 6.56
CA LEU A 273 -7.24 10.00 7.33
C LEU A 273 -6.17 9.39 6.41
N CYS A 274 -6.57 8.81 5.27
CA CYS A 274 -5.65 8.27 4.27
C CYS A 274 -4.63 9.32 3.83
N VAL A 275 -5.09 10.46 3.34
CA VAL A 275 -4.22 11.50 2.79
C VAL A 275 -3.23 11.99 3.84
N PHE A 276 -3.72 12.37 5.02
CA PHE A 276 -2.88 12.97 6.05
C PHE A 276 -1.89 11.98 6.66
N ILE A 277 -2.29 10.74 6.94
CA ILE A 277 -1.35 9.69 7.40
C ILE A 277 -0.32 9.37 6.32
N CYS A 278 -0.72 9.20 5.05
CA CYS A 278 0.21 8.86 3.98
C CYS A 278 1.28 9.95 3.79
N PHE A 279 0.89 11.21 3.67
CA PHE A 279 1.86 12.30 3.48
C PHE A 279 2.67 12.57 4.75
N GLY A 280 2.07 12.41 5.93
CA GLY A 280 2.77 12.47 7.21
C GLY A 280 3.84 11.40 7.36
N LEU A 281 3.53 10.14 7.02
CA LEU A 281 4.49 9.02 7.06
C LEU A 281 5.59 9.19 6.01
N LEU A 282 5.26 9.63 4.79
CA LEU A 282 6.26 9.91 3.75
C LEU A 282 7.25 10.97 4.22
N TRP A 283 6.78 12.04 4.87
CA TRP A 283 7.63 13.05 5.48
C TRP A 283 8.46 12.48 6.62
N LEU A 284 7.85 11.77 7.56
CA LEU A 284 8.54 11.21 8.72
C LEU A 284 9.69 10.28 8.29
N PHE A 285 9.42 9.38 7.34
CA PHE A 285 10.45 8.47 6.84
C PHE A 285 11.52 9.18 6.01
N ARG A 286 11.17 10.23 5.27
CA ARG A 286 12.15 11.07 4.58
C ARG A 286 13.13 11.71 5.56
N GLU A 287 12.65 12.25 6.68
CA GLU A 287 13.46 12.95 7.68
C GLU A 287 14.18 11.99 8.65
N ARG A 288 13.54 10.88 9.03
CA ARG A 288 14.03 10.00 10.10
C ARG A 288 14.22 8.53 9.69
N GLY A 289 13.69 8.13 8.55
CA GLY A 289 13.65 6.72 8.12
C GLY A 289 14.72 6.32 7.09
N ASN A 290 15.80 7.08 6.92
CA ASN A 290 16.89 6.76 5.99
C ASN A 290 17.91 5.77 6.62
N TRP A 291 17.41 4.69 7.22
CA TRP A 291 18.28 3.68 7.83
C TRP A 291 19.00 2.87 6.75
N ASP A 292 20.34 2.89 6.78
CA ASP A 292 21.21 2.23 5.80
C ASP A 292 22.07 1.14 6.48
N SER A 293 21.45 0.20 7.18
CA SER A 293 22.14 -0.96 7.71
C SER A 293 21.94 -2.19 6.82
N LYS A 294 22.84 -3.17 6.93
CA LYS A 294 22.70 -4.47 6.22
C LYS A 294 21.38 -5.15 6.56
N PHE A 295 20.90 -5.01 7.79
CA PHE A 295 19.61 -5.55 8.22
C PHE A 295 18.44 -4.92 7.46
N TRP A 296 18.34 -3.59 7.40
CA TRP A 296 17.27 -2.91 6.68
C TRP A 296 17.31 -3.16 5.18
N GLN A 297 18.51 -3.22 4.59
CA GLN A 297 18.67 -3.58 3.17
C GLN A 297 18.20 -5.02 2.92
N TRP A 298 18.50 -5.95 3.83
CA TRP A 298 18.03 -7.32 3.76
C TRP A 298 16.50 -7.38 3.88
N CYS A 299 15.89 -6.72 4.86
CA CYS A 299 14.44 -6.64 5.02
C CYS A 299 13.77 -6.06 3.75
N ALA A 300 14.26 -4.94 3.24
CA ALA A 300 13.73 -4.30 2.04
C ALA A 300 13.78 -5.22 0.81
N ALA A 301 14.80 -6.05 0.72
CA ALA A 301 14.93 -7.01 -0.37
C ALA A 301 13.92 -8.17 -0.26
N GLN A 302 13.43 -8.51 0.95
CA GLN A 302 12.49 -9.61 1.17
C GLN A 302 11.03 -9.16 1.29
N SER A 303 10.74 -7.88 1.52
CA SER A 303 9.39 -7.40 1.86
C SER A 303 8.31 -7.77 0.83
N TYR A 304 8.64 -7.78 -0.47
CA TYR A 304 7.70 -8.17 -1.52
C TYR A 304 7.31 -9.65 -1.44
N GLY A 305 8.28 -10.56 -1.29
CA GLY A 305 7.97 -11.99 -1.13
C GLY A 305 7.33 -12.29 0.22
N ALA A 306 7.71 -11.57 1.29
CA ALA A 306 7.06 -11.70 2.59
C ALA A 306 5.57 -11.36 2.48
N TYR A 307 5.21 -10.30 1.74
CA TYR A 307 3.82 -10.00 1.42
C TYR A 307 3.12 -11.16 0.68
N ILE A 308 3.79 -11.85 -0.24
CA ILE A 308 3.19 -12.96 -1.00
C ILE A 308 2.95 -14.19 -0.11
N PHE A 309 3.89 -14.52 0.77
CA PHE A 309 3.88 -15.81 1.49
C PHE A 309 3.19 -15.75 2.87
N HIS A 310 2.98 -14.55 3.45
CA HIS A 310 2.56 -14.44 4.86
C HIS A 310 1.22 -15.11 5.14
N LEU A 311 0.24 -15.01 4.22
CA LEU A 311 -1.12 -15.49 4.48
C LEU A 311 -1.15 -17.00 4.77
N LEU A 312 -0.54 -17.80 3.89
CA LEU A 312 -0.52 -19.26 4.04
C LEU A 312 0.25 -19.68 5.28
N LEU A 313 1.40 -19.04 5.55
CA LEU A 313 2.18 -19.30 6.76
C LEU A 313 1.40 -18.97 8.02
N MET A 314 0.66 -17.86 7.99
CA MET A 314 -0.15 -17.41 9.11
C MET A 314 -1.29 -18.38 9.43
N ILE A 315 -2.05 -18.80 8.42
CA ILE A 315 -3.16 -19.75 8.60
C ILE A 315 -2.64 -21.07 9.19
N VAL A 316 -1.54 -21.60 8.63
CA VAL A 316 -0.92 -22.83 9.16
C VAL A 316 -0.50 -22.64 10.62
N LEU A 317 0.09 -21.50 10.97
CA LEU A 317 0.52 -21.22 12.33
C LEU A 317 -0.65 -21.04 13.29
N GLN A 318 -1.75 -20.42 12.86
CA GLN A 318 -2.98 -20.26 13.64
C GLN A 318 -3.58 -21.64 13.98
N TYR A 319 -3.73 -22.53 13.02
CA TYR A 319 -4.19 -23.90 13.27
C TYR A 319 -3.22 -24.70 14.16
N ALA A 320 -1.91 -24.57 13.93
CA ALA A 320 -0.91 -25.30 14.71
C ALA A 320 -0.87 -24.86 16.20
N THR A 321 -1.35 -23.67 16.51
CA THR A 321 -1.33 -23.11 17.88
C THR A 321 -2.71 -23.03 18.51
N ASP A 322 -3.76 -23.58 17.89
CA ASP A 322 -5.13 -23.45 18.35
C ASP A 322 -5.33 -23.93 19.81
N GLY A 323 -4.82 -25.08 20.18
CA GLY A 323 -4.92 -25.62 21.54
C GLY A 323 -4.01 -24.97 22.60
N ILE A 324 -3.17 -23.99 22.21
CA ILE A 324 -2.20 -23.37 23.13
C ILE A 324 -2.79 -22.08 23.68
N TRP A 325 -3.02 -22.02 24.99
CA TRP A 325 -3.54 -20.81 25.62
C TRP A 325 -2.47 -19.76 25.82
N MET A 326 -2.65 -18.58 25.22
CA MET A 326 -1.75 -17.42 25.36
C MET A 326 -2.54 -16.13 25.65
N GLY A 327 -3.87 -16.20 25.79
CA GLY A 327 -4.76 -15.04 25.73
C GLY A 327 -4.84 -14.44 24.32
N ALA A 328 -5.93 -13.74 24.03
CA ALA A 328 -6.21 -13.21 22.69
C ALA A 328 -5.07 -12.29 22.17
N PHE A 329 -4.67 -11.31 22.97
CA PHE A 329 -3.58 -10.39 22.62
C PHE A 329 -2.24 -11.11 22.47
N GLY A 330 -1.93 -12.06 23.36
CA GLY A 330 -0.72 -12.86 23.29
C GLY A 330 -0.64 -13.67 21.99
N LYS A 331 -1.74 -14.32 21.59
CA LYS A 331 -1.82 -15.03 20.30
C LYS A 331 -1.65 -14.09 19.11
N PHE A 332 -2.37 -12.98 19.09
CA PHE A 332 -2.22 -11.98 18.03
C PHE A 332 -0.75 -11.55 17.84
N MET A 333 -0.08 -11.20 18.95
CA MET A 333 1.33 -10.80 18.91
C MET A 333 2.25 -11.95 18.48
N PHE A 334 2.04 -13.15 19.02
CA PHE A 334 2.85 -14.32 18.66
C PHE A 334 2.71 -14.66 17.19
N ILE A 335 1.49 -14.77 16.67
CA ILE A 335 1.21 -15.07 15.26
C ILE A 335 1.82 -13.97 14.37
N GLY A 336 1.61 -12.70 14.68
CA GLY A 336 2.16 -11.58 13.91
C GLY A 336 3.69 -11.59 13.84
N ILE A 337 4.36 -11.79 14.97
CA ILE A 337 5.82 -11.82 15.04
C ILE A 337 6.38 -13.03 14.29
N ILE A 338 5.90 -14.24 14.59
CA ILE A 338 6.43 -15.46 13.99
C ILE A 338 6.16 -15.50 12.49
N THR A 339 4.95 -15.11 12.05
CA THR A 339 4.65 -15.01 10.61
C THR A 339 5.57 -14.00 9.92
N THR A 340 5.84 -12.86 10.55
CA THR A 340 6.77 -11.86 10.00
C THR A 340 8.15 -12.49 9.80
N ILE A 341 8.73 -13.08 10.83
CA ILE A 341 10.05 -13.71 10.74
C ILE A 341 10.06 -14.81 9.67
N CYS A 342 9.11 -15.74 9.74
CA CYS A 342 9.04 -16.87 8.81
C CYS A 342 8.85 -16.42 7.35
N SER A 343 8.02 -15.42 7.07
CA SER A 343 7.77 -14.95 5.71
C SER A 343 8.99 -14.22 5.11
N PHE A 344 9.73 -13.47 5.91
CA PHE A 344 10.98 -12.85 5.46
C PHE A 344 12.07 -13.89 5.22
N VAL A 345 12.23 -14.86 6.12
CA VAL A 345 13.20 -15.96 5.98
C VAL A 345 12.84 -16.85 4.79
N LEU A 346 11.56 -17.23 4.63
CA LEU A 346 11.12 -18.02 3.48
C LEU A 346 11.40 -17.30 2.17
N THR A 347 11.12 -16.00 2.10
CA THR A 347 11.43 -15.20 0.91
C THR A 347 12.92 -15.21 0.62
N TRP A 348 13.76 -15.06 1.64
CA TRP A 348 15.22 -15.13 1.46
C TRP A 348 15.65 -16.49 0.91
N LEU A 349 15.13 -17.60 1.45
CA LEU A 349 15.43 -18.96 0.97
C LEU A 349 14.97 -19.14 -0.49
N VAL A 350 13.74 -18.74 -0.83
CA VAL A 350 13.23 -18.84 -2.20
C VAL A 350 14.09 -18.03 -3.19
N ARG A 351 14.57 -16.88 -2.78
CA ARG A 351 15.45 -16.02 -3.60
C ARG A 351 16.87 -16.56 -3.79
N LEU A 352 17.27 -17.61 -3.07
CA LEU A 352 18.51 -18.33 -3.38
C LEU A 352 18.39 -19.08 -4.72
N ILE A 353 17.16 -19.40 -5.15
CA ILE A 353 16.91 -20.01 -6.46
C ILE A 353 17.12 -18.95 -7.56
N PRO A 354 18.04 -19.14 -8.51
CA PRO A 354 18.47 -18.09 -9.44
C PRO A 354 17.35 -17.45 -10.26
N LYS A 355 16.35 -18.23 -10.67
CA LYS A 355 15.19 -17.73 -11.45
C LYS A 355 14.16 -17.01 -10.57
N ALA A 356 13.96 -17.46 -9.32
CA ALA A 356 13.02 -16.82 -8.39
C ALA A 356 13.41 -15.38 -8.04
N LYS A 357 14.70 -15.07 -7.97
CA LYS A 357 15.19 -13.69 -7.73
C LYS A 357 14.76 -12.67 -8.80
N LYS A 358 14.36 -13.11 -9.99
CA LYS A 358 13.84 -12.23 -11.05
C LYS A 358 12.35 -11.93 -10.87
N VAL A 359 11.66 -12.77 -10.11
CA VAL A 359 10.22 -12.69 -9.84
C VAL A 359 9.96 -11.97 -8.53
N LEU A 360 10.75 -12.29 -7.50
CA LEU A 360 10.66 -11.72 -6.13
C LEU A 360 11.72 -10.57 -5.91
#